data_58167a6368c07c09619f8788613e6caf
#
_entry.id   58167a6368c07c09619f8788613e6caf
#
_cell.length_a   1.000
_cell.length_b   1.000
_cell.length_c   1.000
_cell.angle_alpha   90.00
_cell.angle_beta   90.00
_cell.angle_gamma   90.00
#
_symmetry.space_group_name_H-M   'P 1'
#
loop_
_entity.id
_entity.type
_entity.pdbx_description
1 polymer ?
#
loop_
_entity_poly.entity_id
_entity_poly.type
_entity_poly.pdbx_seq_one_letter_code
_entity_poly.pdbx_strand_id
1 'polypeptide(L)'
;FGITKEILNKFKVYSCKTVFLNGYVYAQSAQHSPIYGYYFGKKENIEQWRIYMPKRKEFRFIGNVSTKTIQGYKQLPEDGKLLVITKSMKDVCLLATLGIPAVAPNSETQFVSEKLLDEFRERFKNIVLLYDSDLTGVRFMNKIRKQYRDLIVCMIPRKYEAKDISDFYKKYGRSKTISLIKES
;
A
#
# COMPACT_ATOMS: atom_id res chain seq x y z
N PHE A 1 -11.84 -3.72 7.78
CA PHE A 1 -11.61 -3.15 6.44
C PHE A 1 -12.11 -4.06 5.30
N GLY A 2 -12.81 -5.17 5.57
CA GLY A 2 -13.34 -6.05 4.52
C GLY A 2 -12.30 -6.79 3.66
N ILE A 3 -11.03 -6.79 4.06
CA ILE A 3 -9.96 -7.53 3.36
C ILE A 3 -10.14 -9.01 3.69
N THR A 4 -10.33 -9.85 2.67
CA THR A 4 -10.54 -11.28 2.83
C THR A 4 -9.23 -12.05 3.01
N LYS A 5 -9.33 -13.28 3.51
CA LYS A 5 -8.17 -14.18 3.67
C LYS A 5 -7.53 -14.51 2.32
N GLU A 6 -8.32 -14.65 1.26
CA GLU A 6 -7.86 -14.90 -0.11
C GLU A 6 -6.98 -13.74 -0.59
N ILE A 7 -7.39 -12.49 -0.34
CA ILE A 7 -6.58 -11.31 -0.68
C ILE A 7 -5.29 -11.28 0.12
N LEU A 8 -5.34 -11.53 1.43
CA LEU A 8 -4.13 -11.59 2.25
C LEU A 8 -3.16 -12.66 1.73
N ASN A 9 -3.65 -13.85 1.39
CA ASN A 9 -2.86 -14.93 0.81
C ASN A 9 -2.26 -14.54 -0.55
N LYS A 10 -3.07 -13.92 -1.44
CA LYS A 10 -2.60 -13.42 -2.75
C LYS A 10 -1.44 -12.46 -2.60
N PHE A 11 -1.51 -11.56 -1.63
CA PHE A 11 -0.46 -10.56 -1.36
C PHE A 11 0.61 -11.05 -0.38
N LYS A 12 0.55 -12.34 0.02
CA LYS A 12 1.50 -12.97 0.96
C LYS A 12 1.65 -12.17 2.26
N VAL A 13 0.52 -11.77 2.82
CA VAL A 13 0.41 -11.09 4.11
C VAL A 13 0.02 -12.12 5.17
N TYR A 14 0.85 -12.26 6.19
CA TYR A 14 0.69 -13.26 7.25
C TYR A 14 0.59 -12.61 8.62
N SER A 15 -0.16 -13.23 9.52
CA SER A 15 -0.09 -12.95 10.96
C SER A 15 1.14 -13.63 11.55
N CYS A 16 1.95 -12.88 12.28
CA CYS A 16 3.16 -13.38 12.91
C CYS A 16 2.96 -13.50 14.42
N LYS A 17 3.26 -14.66 15.01
CA LYS A 17 3.23 -14.88 16.47
C LYS A 17 4.47 -14.29 17.13
N THR A 18 5.65 -14.59 16.58
CA THR A 18 6.94 -14.16 17.12
C THR A 18 7.84 -13.70 15.99
N VAL A 19 8.58 -12.65 16.24
CA VAL A 19 9.63 -12.14 15.35
C VAL A 19 10.97 -12.31 16.04
N PHE A 20 11.90 -12.93 15.35
CA PHE A 20 13.28 -13.07 15.78
C PHE A 20 14.18 -12.12 15.01
N LEU A 21 15.14 -11.52 15.67
CA LEU A 21 16.20 -10.71 15.06
C LEU A 21 17.54 -11.23 15.60
N ASN A 22 18.41 -11.66 14.70
CA ASN A 22 19.71 -12.25 15.06
C ASN A 22 19.62 -13.39 16.09
N GLY A 23 18.60 -14.25 15.99
CA GLY A 23 18.37 -15.37 16.91
C GLY A 23 17.65 -15.02 18.21
N TYR A 24 17.42 -13.75 18.50
CA TYR A 24 16.73 -13.30 19.71
C TYR A 24 15.28 -12.89 19.42
N VAL A 25 14.40 -13.10 20.41
CA VAL A 25 13.01 -12.63 20.31
C VAL A 25 13.00 -11.11 20.31
N TYR A 26 12.58 -10.53 19.19
CA TYR A 26 12.46 -9.08 19.01
C TYR A 26 11.06 -8.57 19.36
N ALA A 27 10.02 -9.32 19.00
CA ALA A 27 8.64 -8.97 19.27
C ALA A 27 7.74 -10.22 19.31
N GLN A 28 6.70 -10.17 20.13
CA GLN A 28 5.63 -11.16 20.16
C GLN A 28 4.28 -10.46 19.97
N SER A 29 3.38 -11.11 19.21
CA SER A 29 2.03 -10.61 19.03
C SER A 29 1.19 -10.89 20.28
N ALA A 30 0.24 -10.00 20.56
CA ALA A 30 -0.78 -10.15 21.58
C ALA A 30 -2.13 -9.73 21.02
N GLN A 31 -3.22 -10.01 21.75
CA GLN A 31 -4.58 -9.70 21.31
C GLN A 31 -4.76 -8.26 20.82
N HIS A 32 -4.13 -7.28 21.49
CA HIS A 32 -4.21 -5.87 21.14
C HIS A 32 -2.96 -5.31 20.46
N SER A 33 -1.99 -6.18 20.15
CA SER A 33 -0.72 -5.83 19.50
C SER A 33 -0.38 -6.84 18.40
N PRO A 34 -1.16 -6.87 17.29
CA PRO A 34 -0.90 -7.79 16.20
C PRO A 34 0.39 -7.44 15.47
N ILE A 35 1.01 -8.47 14.89
CA ILE A 35 2.20 -8.35 14.03
C ILE A 35 1.87 -8.97 12.68
N TYR A 36 2.23 -8.28 11.61
CA TYR A 36 2.03 -8.75 10.24
C TYR A 36 3.36 -8.87 9.51
N GLY A 37 3.53 -9.96 8.77
CA GLY A 37 4.67 -10.20 7.90
C GLY A 37 4.23 -10.08 6.43
N TYR A 38 4.93 -9.27 5.66
CA TYR A 38 4.79 -9.16 4.21
C TYR A 38 5.94 -9.91 3.57
N TYR A 39 5.65 -10.97 2.82
CA TYR A 39 6.65 -11.79 2.15
C TYR A 39 6.83 -11.39 0.69
N PHE A 40 8.04 -11.08 0.29
CA PHE A 40 8.38 -10.62 -1.06
C PHE A 40 9.10 -11.65 -1.93
N GLY A 41 9.29 -12.87 -1.40
CA GLY A 41 10.01 -13.94 -2.08
C GLY A 41 11.42 -14.13 -1.55
N LYS A 42 12.30 -14.73 -2.36
CA LYS A 42 13.71 -14.97 -2.02
C LYS A 42 14.61 -14.15 -2.93
N LYS A 43 15.71 -13.67 -2.38
CA LYS A 43 16.84 -13.09 -3.09
C LYS A 43 18.09 -13.81 -2.61
N GLU A 44 18.88 -14.43 -3.51
CA GLU A 44 20.10 -15.18 -3.17
C GLU A 44 19.85 -16.19 -2.02
N ASN A 45 18.75 -16.94 -2.11
CA ASN A 45 18.26 -17.89 -1.11
C ASN A 45 17.83 -17.30 0.25
N ILE A 46 17.89 -16.00 0.43
CA ILE A 46 17.45 -15.30 1.65
C ILE A 46 16.00 -14.84 1.47
N GLU A 47 15.13 -15.25 2.37
CA GLU A 47 13.74 -14.82 2.37
C GLU A 47 13.64 -13.32 2.66
N GLN A 48 12.82 -12.63 1.85
CA GLN A 48 12.63 -11.18 1.95
C GLN A 48 11.32 -10.89 2.68
N TRP A 49 11.45 -10.35 3.88
CA TRP A 49 10.32 -10.02 4.75
C TRP A 49 10.34 -8.56 5.16
N ARG A 50 9.14 -7.98 5.22
CA ARG A 50 8.87 -6.72 5.91
C ARG A 50 7.86 -6.98 7.02
N ILE A 51 8.24 -6.71 8.25
CA ILE A 51 7.42 -6.92 9.43
C ILE A 51 6.78 -5.60 9.82
N TYR A 52 5.46 -5.61 10.01
CA TYR A 52 4.67 -4.46 10.43
C TYR A 52 4.09 -4.66 11.82
N MET A 53 4.38 -3.73 12.71
CA MET A 53 3.95 -3.70 14.11
C MET A 53 3.13 -2.42 14.37
N PRO A 54 1.82 -2.40 14.05
CA PRO A 54 1.01 -1.17 14.01
C PRO A 54 0.90 -0.43 15.34
N LYS A 55 1.07 -1.14 16.46
CA LYS A 55 0.94 -0.56 17.81
C LYS A 55 2.24 0.01 18.37
N ARG A 56 3.38 -0.20 17.71
CA ARG A 56 4.63 0.45 18.11
C ARG A 56 4.61 1.92 17.75
N LYS A 57 5.18 2.76 18.61
CA LYS A 57 5.38 4.19 18.32
C LYS A 57 6.55 4.38 17.36
N GLU A 58 7.64 3.66 17.60
CA GLU A 58 8.88 3.67 16.83
C GLU A 58 9.11 2.31 16.18
N PHE A 59 9.92 2.28 15.13
CA PHE A 59 10.28 1.05 14.42
C PHE A 59 9.06 0.17 14.07
N ARG A 60 7.98 0.82 13.59
CA ARG A 60 6.76 0.11 13.15
C ARG A 60 7.03 -0.89 12.06
N PHE A 61 8.07 -0.66 11.28
CA PHE A 61 8.53 -1.54 10.22
C PHE A 61 9.97 -1.95 10.45
N ILE A 62 10.25 -3.25 10.33
CA ILE A 62 11.59 -3.81 10.23
C ILE A 62 11.62 -4.81 9.09
N GLY A 63 12.79 -5.16 8.59
CA GLY A 63 12.94 -6.20 7.57
C GLY A 63 14.20 -6.04 6.74
N ASN A 64 14.35 -6.96 5.79
CA ASN A 64 15.50 -7.04 4.88
C ASN A 64 15.11 -6.75 3.42
N VAL A 65 13.95 -6.13 3.21
CA VAL A 65 13.42 -5.78 1.88
C VAL A 65 14.00 -4.44 1.43
N SER A 66 14.44 -4.38 0.18
CA SER A 66 14.93 -3.13 -0.42
C SER A 66 13.89 -2.01 -0.38
N THR A 67 14.33 -0.78 -0.14
CA THR A 67 13.46 0.41 -0.23
C THR A 67 12.89 0.62 -1.64
N LYS A 68 13.57 0.08 -2.68
CA LYS A 68 13.11 0.13 -4.08
C LYS A 68 12.01 -0.88 -4.40
N THR A 69 11.69 -1.80 -3.46
CA THR A 69 10.63 -2.79 -3.67
C THR A 69 9.27 -2.11 -3.69
N ILE A 70 8.41 -2.52 -4.62
CA ILE A 70 7.05 -2.01 -4.74
C ILE A 70 6.08 -3.09 -4.26
N GLN A 71 5.31 -2.75 -3.25
CA GLN A 71 4.27 -3.58 -2.68
C GLN A 71 3.13 -3.74 -3.69
N GLY A 72 2.67 -4.97 -3.91
CA GLY A 72 1.58 -5.26 -4.85
C GLY A 72 1.99 -5.39 -6.31
N TYR A 73 3.23 -5.08 -6.69
CA TYR A 73 3.68 -5.10 -8.09
C TYR A 73 3.49 -6.48 -8.75
N LYS A 74 3.87 -7.56 -8.06
CA LYS A 74 3.76 -8.94 -8.58
C LYS A 74 2.31 -9.41 -8.76
N GLN A 75 1.35 -8.73 -8.18
CA GLN A 75 -0.06 -9.06 -8.23
C GLN A 75 -0.84 -8.20 -9.24
N LEU A 76 -0.17 -7.28 -9.92
CA LEU A 76 -0.78 -6.48 -10.98
C LEU A 76 -1.20 -7.36 -12.17
N PRO A 77 -2.31 -7.05 -12.83
CA PRO A 77 -2.61 -7.59 -14.16
C PRO A 77 -1.59 -7.05 -15.19
N GLU A 78 -1.51 -7.70 -16.34
CA GLU A 78 -0.61 -7.27 -17.43
C GLU A 78 -0.94 -5.85 -17.89
N ASP A 79 -2.23 -5.54 -18.04
CA ASP A 79 -2.74 -4.21 -18.41
C ASP A 79 -4.03 -3.85 -17.66
N GLY A 80 -4.53 -2.64 -17.88
CA GLY A 80 -5.78 -2.22 -17.30
C GLY A 80 -6.17 -0.76 -17.57
N LYS A 81 -7.43 -0.44 -17.20
CA LYS A 81 -7.94 0.93 -17.34
C LYS A 81 -7.41 1.88 -16.27
N LEU A 82 -7.03 1.35 -15.13
CA LEU A 82 -6.68 2.13 -13.95
C LEU A 82 -5.64 1.41 -13.10
N LEU A 83 -4.64 2.14 -12.65
CA LEU A 83 -3.71 1.75 -11.58
C LEU A 83 -3.76 2.80 -10.47
N VAL A 84 -3.81 2.36 -9.22
CA VAL A 84 -3.69 3.27 -8.06
C VAL A 84 -2.30 3.13 -7.44
N ILE A 85 -1.58 4.23 -7.29
CA ILE A 85 -0.37 4.31 -6.47
C ILE A 85 -0.76 4.88 -5.12
N THR A 86 -0.64 4.06 -4.08
CA THR A 86 -1.02 4.42 -2.71
C THR A 86 0.15 4.30 -1.74
N LYS A 87 -0.10 4.43 -0.44
CA LYS A 87 0.94 4.55 0.58
C LYS A 87 1.33 3.23 1.24
N SER A 88 0.42 2.25 1.34
CA SER A 88 0.62 1.09 2.20
C SER A 88 0.09 -0.22 1.62
N MET A 89 0.65 -1.36 2.07
CA MET A 89 0.14 -2.69 1.75
C MET A 89 -1.32 -2.87 2.18
N LYS A 90 -1.75 -2.27 3.28
CA LYS A 90 -3.15 -2.31 3.73
C LYS A 90 -4.09 -1.74 2.68
N ASP A 91 -3.73 -0.59 2.11
CA ASP A 91 -4.53 0.07 1.09
C ASP A 91 -4.49 -0.70 -0.24
N VAL A 92 -3.32 -1.26 -0.61
CA VAL A 92 -3.20 -2.15 -1.77
C VAL A 92 -4.13 -3.36 -1.64
N CYS A 93 -4.14 -4.04 -0.49
CA CYS A 93 -5.03 -5.18 -0.25
C CYS A 93 -6.52 -4.77 -0.27
N LEU A 94 -6.85 -3.62 0.30
CA LEU A 94 -8.22 -3.10 0.27
C LEU A 94 -8.67 -2.83 -1.16
N LEU A 95 -7.86 -2.11 -1.95
CA LEU A 95 -8.18 -1.80 -3.34
C LEU A 95 -8.31 -3.06 -4.19
N ALA A 96 -7.47 -4.07 -3.96
CA ALA A 96 -7.59 -5.37 -4.60
C ALA A 96 -8.92 -6.07 -4.25
N THR A 97 -9.43 -5.94 -3.02
CA THR A 97 -10.77 -6.44 -2.64
C THR A 97 -11.89 -5.76 -3.44
N LEU A 98 -11.66 -4.52 -3.88
CA LEU A 98 -12.57 -3.76 -4.73
C LEU A 98 -12.42 -4.06 -6.23
N GLY A 99 -11.43 -4.86 -6.61
CA GLY A 99 -11.08 -5.15 -8.00
C GLY A 99 -10.28 -4.02 -8.68
N ILE A 100 -9.63 -3.17 -7.87
CA ILE A 100 -8.83 -2.04 -8.36
C ILE A 100 -7.35 -2.40 -8.22
N PRO A 101 -6.58 -2.50 -9.32
CA PRO A 101 -5.14 -2.69 -9.27
C PRO A 101 -4.45 -1.56 -8.50
N ALA A 102 -3.58 -1.93 -7.57
CA ALA A 102 -2.87 -0.94 -6.77
C ALA A 102 -1.47 -1.39 -6.38
N VAL A 103 -0.59 -0.41 -6.21
CA VAL A 103 0.77 -0.59 -5.70
C VAL A 103 1.10 0.45 -4.65
N ALA A 104 2.09 0.15 -3.81
CA ALA A 104 2.64 1.12 -2.86
C ALA A 104 4.17 1.03 -2.82
N PRO A 105 4.91 2.15 -2.80
CA PRO A 105 6.33 2.15 -2.50
C PRO A 105 6.61 1.53 -1.13
N ASN A 106 7.80 0.96 -0.97
CA ASN A 106 8.19 0.36 0.32
C ASN A 106 8.67 1.41 1.34
N SER A 107 8.85 2.66 0.91
CA SER A 107 9.22 3.80 1.74
C SER A 107 8.18 4.91 1.62
N GLU A 108 7.84 5.53 2.75
CA GLU A 108 6.87 6.65 2.78
C GLU A 108 7.40 7.93 2.13
N THR A 109 8.72 8.04 1.99
CA THR A 109 9.39 9.24 1.45
C THR A 109 9.80 9.10 -0.01
N GLN A 110 9.64 7.90 -0.60
CA GLN A 110 10.01 7.61 -1.98
C GLN A 110 8.77 7.43 -2.85
N PHE A 111 8.86 7.92 -4.07
CA PHE A 111 7.93 7.59 -5.13
C PHE A 111 8.48 6.44 -5.98
N VAL A 112 7.69 5.91 -6.89
CA VAL A 112 8.15 4.93 -7.87
C VAL A 112 9.24 5.56 -8.76
N SER A 113 10.19 4.76 -9.25
CA SER A 113 11.21 5.26 -10.18
C SER A 113 10.57 5.65 -11.50
N GLU A 114 11.18 6.58 -12.24
CA GLU A 114 10.71 7.03 -13.56
C GLU A 114 10.55 5.86 -14.53
N LYS A 115 11.55 4.98 -14.60
CA LYS A 115 11.48 3.76 -15.41
C LYS A 115 10.26 2.90 -15.09
N LEU A 116 9.91 2.74 -13.80
CA LEU A 116 8.75 1.96 -13.40
C LEU A 116 7.45 2.71 -13.67
N LEU A 117 7.46 4.03 -13.57
CA LEU A 117 6.29 4.85 -13.92
C LEU A 117 6.01 4.76 -15.42
N ASP A 118 7.04 4.75 -16.27
CA ASP A 118 6.89 4.57 -17.72
C ASP A 118 6.33 3.18 -18.04
N GLU A 119 6.81 2.11 -17.39
CA GLU A 119 6.19 0.79 -17.50
C GLU A 119 4.72 0.81 -17.11
N PHE A 120 4.34 1.53 -16.07
CA PHE A 120 2.93 1.66 -15.68
C PHE A 120 2.11 2.42 -16.71
N ARG A 121 2.66 3.44 -17.36
CA ARG A 121 2.02 4.20 -18.45
C ARG A 121 1.74 3.34 -19.68
N GLU A 122 2.63 2.41 -19.99
CA GLU A 122 2.43 1.44 -21.09
C GLU A 122 1.32 0.44 -20.78
N ARG A 123 1.15 0.07 -19.50
CA ARG A 123 0.20 -0.98 -19.07
C ARG A 123 -1.17 -0.43 -18.68
N PHE A 124 -1.26 0.78 -18.16
CA PHE A 124 -2.48 1.32 -17.59
C PHE A 124 -2.85 2.65 -18.23
N LYS A 125 -4.13 2.76 -18.65
CA LYS A 125 -4.63 3.98 -19.29
C LYS A 125 -4.60 5.20 -18.36
N ASN A 126 -4.89 5.01 -17.08
CA ASN A 126 -4.90 6.06 -16.07
C ASN A 126 -4.12 5.62 -14.84
N ILE A 127 -3.33 6.51 -14.29
CA ILE A 127 -2.59 6.30 -13.04
C ILE A 127 -3.07 7.33 -12.03
N VAL A 128 -3.60 6.84 -10.91
CA VAL A 128 -4.16 7.66 -9.83
C VAL A 128 -3.25 7.63 -8.60
N LEU A 129 -2.93 8.79 -8.07
CA LEU A 129 -2.26 8.97 -6.78
C LEU A 129 -3.31 9.06 -5.68
N LEU A 130 -3.23 8.17 -4.70
CA LEU A 130 -4.14 8.12 -3.56
C LEU A 130 -3.35 7.93 -2.27
N TYR A 131 -3.03 9.03 -1.61
CA TYR A 131 -2.31 9.07 -0.34
C TYR A 131 -3.22 9.58 0.78
N ASP A 132 -2.67 9.63 2.02
CA ASP A 132 -3.41 10.16 3.17
C ASP A 132 -3.89 11.60 2.91
N SER A 133 -5.06 11.94 3.45
CA SER A 133 -5.64 13.29 3.35
C SER A 133 -5.10 14.26 4.41
N ASP A 134 -4.02 13.88 5.10
CA ASP A 134 -3.29 14.81 5.99
C ASP A 134 -2.37 15.75 5.20
N LEU A 135 -1.84 16.77 5.88
CA LEU A 135 -0.98 17.78 5.24
C LEU A 135 0.24 17.18 4.55
N THR A 136 0.80 16.11 5.09
CA THR A 136 1.98 15.44 4.54
C THR A 136 1.64 14.72 3.24
N GLY A 137 0.56 13.94 3.22
CA GLY A 137 0.10 13.24 2.03
C GLY A 137 -0.31 14.20 0.92
N VAL A 138 -1.05 15.26 1.25
CA VAL A 138 -1.45 16.29 0.27
C VAL A 138 -0.23 17.00 -0.32
N ARG A 139 0.75 17.40 0.49
CA ARG A 139 1.99 18.02 0.01
C ARG A 139 2.77 17.08 -0.89
N PHE A 140 2.84 15.80 -0.53
CA PHE A 140 3.53 14.78 -1.32
C PHE A 140 2.84 14.60 -2.68
N MET A 141 1.53 14.39 -2.72
CA MET A 141 0.77 14.27 -3.97
C MET A 141 0.94 15.49 -4.88
N ASN A 142 0.86 16.70 -4.31
CA ASN A 142 1.06 17.93 -5.07
C ASN A 142 2.48 18.07 -5.64
N LYS A 143 3.50 17.62 -4.90
CA LYS A 143 4.88 17.56 -5.39
C LYS A 143 5.00 16.62 -6.59
N ILE A 144 4.46 15.40 -6.48
CA ILE A 144 4.49 14.40 -7.55
C ILE A 144 3.72 14.88 -8.78
N ARG A 145 2.52 15.45 -8.61
CA ARG A 145 1.73 16.01 -9.71
C ARG A 145 2.41 17.15 -10.46
N LYS A 146 3.20 17.97 -9.75
CA LYS A 146 3.99 19.03 -10.42
C LYS A 146 5.06 18.46 -11.34
N GLN A 147 5.65 17.32 -10.95
CA GLN A 147 6.67 16.63 -11.73
C GLN A 147 6.07 15.80 -12.86
N TYR A 148 4.94 15.15 -12.61
CA TYR A 148 4.25 14.24 -13.55
C TYR A 148 2.80 14.71 -13.72
N ARG A 149 2.56 15.54 -14.73
CA ARG A 149 1.26 16.21 -14.94
C ARG A 149 0.15 15.29 -15.44
N ASP A 150 0.52 14.15 -15.98
CA ASP A 150 -0.37 13.10 -16.48
C ASP A 150 -0.99 12.26 -15.35
N LEU A 151 -0.47 12.35 -14.13
CA LEU A 151 -1.00 11.60 -12.99
C LEU A 151 -2.25 12.30 -12.42
N ILE A 152 -3.28 11.50 -12.20
CA ILE A 152 -4.51 11.93 -11.57
C ILE A 152 -4.34 11.93 -10.05
N VAL A 153 -4.77 12.97 -9.36
CA VAL A 153 -4.74 13.02 -7.88
C VAL A 153 -6.14 12.78 -7.35
N CYS A 154 -6.33 11.67 -6.66
CA CYS A 154 -7.54 11.39 -5.90
C CYS A 154 -7.35 11.84 -4.44
N MET A 155 -8.12 12.82 -4.00
CA MET A 155 -8.15 13.29 -2.62
C MET A 155 -9.47 12.94 -1.96
N ILE A 156 -9.41 12.44 -0.73
CA ILE A 156 -10.61 12.24 0.07
C ILE A 156 -11.04 13.62 0.59
N PRO A 157 -12.22 14.14 0.20
CA PRO A 157 -12.69 15.43 0.66
C PRO A 157 -12.85 15.48 2.19
N ARG A 158 -12.44 16.59 2.82
CA ARG A 158 -12.45 16.79 4.28
C ARG A 158 -13.81 16.52 4.94
N LYS A 159 -14.89 16.80 4.22
CA LYS A 159 -16.29 16.55 4.70
C LYS A 159 -16.53 15.08 5.08
N TYR A 160 -15.74 14.15 4.59
CA TYR A 160 -15.87 12.71 4.92
C TYR A 160 -15.09 12.32 6.17
N GLU A 161 -14.26 13.19 6.73
CA GLU A 161 -13.51 12.94 7.96
C GLU A 161 -12.76 11.59 7.96
N ALA A 162 -12.24 11.18 6.83
CA ALA A 162 -11.47 9.98 6.65
C ALA A 162 -10.03 10.34 6.32
N LYS A 163 -9.08 9.75 7.05
CA LYS A 163 -7.66 10.04 6.88
C LYS A 163 -7.08 9.35 5.65
N ASP A 164 -7.43 8.10 5.44
CA ASP A 164 -6.97 7.26 4.36
C ASP A 164 -8.14 6.51 3.70
N ILE A 165 -7.86 5.80 2.60
CA ILE A 165 -8.89 5.07 1.87
C ILE A 165 -9.50 3.92 2.69
N SER A 166 -8.75 3.38 3.65
CA SER A 166 -9.25 2.32 4.52
C SER A 166 -10.25 2.86 5.53
N ASP A 167 -10.01 4.06 6.07
CA ASP A 167 -10.97 4.75 6.93
C ASP A 167 -12.21 5.16 6.14
N PHE A 168 -12.03 5.65 4.91
CA PHE A 168 -13.14 6.00 4.02
C PHE A 168 -14.02 4.78 3.73
N TYR A 169 -13.40 3.65 3.36
CA TYR A 169 -14.12 2.41 3.11
C TYR A 169 -14.90 1.93 4.34
N LYS A 170 -14.29 1.99 5.53
CA LYS A 170 -14.93 1.60 6.78
C LYS A 170 -16.21 2.42 7.07
N LYS A 171 -16.16 3.72 6.75
CA LYS A 171 -17.29 4.65 6.99
C LYS A 171 -18.38 4.57 5.92
N TYR A 172 -18.00 4.43 4.66
CA TYR A 172 -18.88 4.67 3.51
C TYR A 172 -19.10 3.45 2.62
N GLY A 173 -18.36 2.37 2.83
CA GLY A 173 -18.52 1.09 2.14
C GLY A 173 -18.01 1.06 0.72
N ARG A 174 -18.28 -0.07 0.05
CA ARG A 174 -17.72 -0.45 -1.24
C ARG A 174 -18.07 0.54 -2.36
N SER A 175 -19.36 0.80 -2.56
CA SER A 175 -19.83 1.60 -3.70
C SER A 175 -19.26 3.01 -3.69
N LYS A 176 -19.33 3.71 -2.55
CA LYS A 176 -18.79 5.07 -2.42
C LYS A 176 -17.27 5.12 -2.60
N THR A 177 -16.55 4.08 -2.16
CA THR A 177 -15.10 4.02 -2.33
C THR A 177 -14.72 3.85 -3.80
N ILE A 178 -15.44 3.01 -4.54
CA ILE A 178 -15.23 2.84 -5.98
C ILE A 178 -15.55 4.14 -6.74
N SER A 179 -16.68 4.79 -6.42
CA SER A 179 -17.05 6.08 -7.05
C SER A 179 -15.98 7.14 -6.80
N LEU A 180 -15.51 7.31 -5.57
CA LEU A 180 -14.47 8.28 -5.24
C LEU A 180 -13.23 8.15 -6.14
N ILE A 181 -12.81 6.91 -6.40
CA ILE A 181 -11.58 6.64 -7.19
C ILE A 181 -11.84 6.79 -8.70
N LYS A 182 -13.04 6.46 -9.18
CA LYS A 182 -13.38 6.52 -10.61
C LYS A 182 -13.77 7.92 -11.08
N GLU A 183 -14.22 8.77 -10.17
CA GLU A 183 -14.66 10.14 -10.44
C GLU A 183 -13.55 11.20 -10.22
N SER A 184 -12.34 10.75 -9.82
CA SER A 184 -11.18 11.62 -9.58
C SER A 184 -10.46 12.10 -10.84
#